data_3be5d31ae885ffe01ab7646cc39e5beb
#
_entry.id   3be5d31ae885ffe01ab7646cc39e5beb
#
_cell.length_a   1.000
_cell.length_b   1.000
_cell.length_c   1.000
_cell.angle_alpha   90.00
_cell.angle_beta   90.00
_cell.angle_gamma   90.00
#
_symmetry.space_group_name_H-M   'P 1'
#
loop_
_entity.id
_entity.type
_entity.pdbx_description
1 polymer ?
#
loop_
_entity_poly.entity_id
_entity_poly.type
_entity_poly.pdbx_seq_one_letter_code
_entity_poly.pdbx_strand_id
1 'polypeptide(L)'
;MFDQTQPHDWKQDLAIGDVVLFRFPTTETDGEAPKRRPCLVLETPRLGGQCFAKLAYGSSAYGASNRGREVLVRQAPSIATAGLNRPSRFTLNRSLVVSLAHPGFEAETHGDPRIGLLDERLMERLHALRAQMQADADIAADHRRARREERHRWRAEGRAAAQHNRALLQGRAVAGGAR
;
A
#
# COMPACT_ATOMS: atom_id res chain seq x y z
N MET A 1 -29.78 -9.51 36.55
CA MET A 1 -29.76 -8.81 35.24
C MET A 1 -28.32 -8.86 34.78
N PHE A 2 -27.94 -9.91 34.03
CA PHE A 2 -26.56 -10.12 33.61
C PHE A 2 -26.34 -9.31 32.33
N ASP A 3 -25.55 -8.25 32.46
CA ASP A 3 -25.06 -7.49 31.31
C ASP A 3 -24.13 -8.42 30.49
N GLN A 4 -24.68 -8.97 29.39
CA GLN A 4 -23.90 -9.67 28.39
C GLN A 4 -23.18 -8.61 27.56
N THR A 5 -22.07 -8.11 28.09
CA THR A 5 -21.09 -7.37 27.28
C THR A 5 -20.61 -8.37 26.20
N GLN A 6 -21.20 -8.30 25.03
CA GLN A 6 -20.71 -9.05 23.87
C GLN A 6 -19.21 -8.75 23.70
N PRO A 7 -18.35 -9.74 23.50
CA PRO A 7 -16.95 -9.50 23.28
C PRO A 7 -16.82 -8.54 22.08
N HIS A 8 -16.29 -7.36 22.36
CA HIS A 8 -16.09 -6.31 21.38
C HIS A 8 -15.18 -6.84 20.25
N ASP A 9 -15.74 -6.98 19.05
CA ASP A 9 -14.97 -7.47 17.91
C ASP A 9 -14.17 -6.31 17.29
N TRP A 10 -12.94 -6.13 17.75
CA TRP A 10 -12.02 -5.10 17.30
C TRP A 10 -11.91 -5.04 15.76
N LYS A 11 -12.17 -6.15 15.05
CA LYS A 11 -12.09 -6.21 13.58
C LYS A 11 -13.16 -5.38 12.89
N GLN A 12 -14.30 -5.15 13.56
CA GLN A 12 -15.37 -4.32 13.02
C GLN A 12 -15.13 -2.83 13.27
N ASP A 13 -14.41 -2.51 14.35
CA ASP A 13 -14.18 -1.13 14.78
C ASP A 13 -12.82 -0.58 14.39
N LEU A 14 -11.96 -1.41 13.78
CA LEU A 14 -10.67 -0.96 13.31
C LEU A 14 -10.82 0.16 12.29
N ALA A 15 -10.19 1.29 12.56
CA ALA A 15 -10.31 2.51 11.77
C ALA A 15 -8.95 3.00 11.25
N ILE A 16 -9.02 3.87 10.23
CA ILE A 16 -7.84 4.58 9.73
C ILE A 16 -7.28 5.45 10.86
N GLY A 17 -5.97 5.39 11.07
CA GLY A 17 -5.30 6.12 12.15
C GLY A 17 -5.08 5.31 13.41
N ASP A 18 -5.71 4.15 13.56
CA ASP A 18 -5.40 3.23 14.64
C ASP A 18 -3.96 2.75 14.55
N VAL A 19 -3.34 2.53 15.69
CA VAL A 19 -2.03 1.90 15.81
C VAL A 19 -2.22 0.52 16.40
N VAL A 20 -1.74 -0.49 15.66
CA VAL A 20 -1.89 -1.91 16.02
C VAL A 20 -0.51 -2.57 16.16
N LEU A 21 -0.42 -3.61 16.96
CA LEU A 21 0.74 -4.48 17.01
C LEU A 21 0.62 -5.59 15.97
N PHE A 22 1.61 -5.68 15.10
CA PHE A 22 1.64 -6.69 14.04
C PHE A 22 3.05 -7.22 13.82
N ARG A 23 3.18 -8.51 13.53
CA ARG A 23 4.44 -9.15 13.10
C ARG A 23 4.73 -8.81 11.64
N PHE A 24 5.20 -7.60 11.42
CA PHE A 24 5.46 -7.11 10.07
C PHE A 24 6.68 -7.82 9.46
N PRO A 25 6.57 -8.42 8.26
CA PRO A 25 7.67 -9.11 7.63
C PRO A 25 8.82 -8.12 7.32
N THR A 26 10.02 -8.46 7.75
CA THR A 26 11.23 -7.69 7.48
C THR A 26 12.26 -8.61 6.85
N THR A 27 13.00 -8.12 5.87
CA THR A 27 14.06 -8.88 5.18
C THR A 27 15.34 -9.02 5.98
N GLU A 28 15.40 -8.44 7.19
CA GLU A 28 16.63 -8.30 7.98
C GLU A 28 16.88 -9.43 8.99
N THR A 29 16.06 -10.47 9.01
CA THR A 29 16.22 -11.55 9.97
C THR A 29 16.44 -12.88 9.25
N ASP A 30 17.67 -13.31 9.15
CA ASP A 30 18.03 -14.69 8.81
C ASP A 30 17.40 -15.64 9.85
N GLY A 31 16.25 -16.22 9.51
CA GLY A 31 15.62 -17.32 10.25
C GLY A 31 14.87 -16.96 11.55
N GLU A 32 14.90 -15.72 12.03
CA GLU A 32 14.09 -15.32 13.19
C GLU A 32 12.65 -14.94 12.79
N ALA A 33 11.68 -15.29 13.64
CA ALA A 33 10.29 -14.87 13.46
C ALA A 33 10.20 -13.32 13.43
N PRO A 34 9.33 -12.74 12.58
CA PRO A 34 9.15 -11.30 12.50
C PRO A 34 8.83 -10.70 13.88
N LYS A 35 9.56 -9.67 14.28
CA LYS A 35 9.34 -8.99 15.57
C LYS A 35 8.03 -8.22 15.56
N ARG A 36 7.34 -8.20 16.72
CA ARG A 36 6.19 -7.33 16.97
C ARG A 36 6.60 -5.87 16.78
N ARG A 37 5.78 -5.13 16.04
CA ARG A 37 6.02 -3.71 15.80
C ARG A 37 4.71 -2.93 15.75
N PRO A 38 4.68 -1.70 16.25
CA PRO A 38 3.58 -0.80 15.98
C PRO A 38 3.43 -0.60 14.48
N CYS A 39 2.21 -0.73 13.97
CA CYS A 39 1.84 -0.49 12.59
C CYS A 39 0.66 0.46 12.54
N LEU A 40 0.66 1.40 11.61
CA LEU A 40 -0.41 2.36 11.43
C LEU A 40 -1.41 1.84 10.40
N VAL A 41 -2.69 1.86 10.73
CA VAL A 41 -3.78 1.50 9.82
C VAL A 41 -4.00 2.63 8.81
N LEU A 42 -3.79 2.34 7.53
CA LEU A 42 -3.99 3.27 6.42
C LEU A 42 -5.36 3.14 5.77
N GLU A 43 -5.87 1.91 5.69
CA GLU A 43 -7.13 1.56 5.04
C GLU A 43 -7.69 0.27 5.66
N THR A 44 -9.02 0.14 5.63
CA THR A 44 -9.74 -1.07 6.10
C THR A 44 -10.66 -1.62 5.01
N PRO A 45 -10.12 -2.19 3.90
CA PRO A 45 -10.93 -2.68 2.81
C PRO A 45 -11.67 -3.96 3.19
N ARG A 46 -12.86 -4.15 2.59
CA ARG A 46 -13.63 -5.40 2.64
C ARG A 46 -13.63 -6.04 1.26
N LEU A 47 -13.18 -7.28 1.18
CA LEU A 47 -13.09 -8.04 -0.07
C LEU A 47 -13.72 -9.42 0.13
N GLY A 48 -14.72 -9.76 -0.66
CA GLY A 48 -15.39 -11.07 -0.57
C GLY A 48 -15.98 -11.38 0.82
N GLY A 49 -16.48 -10.36 1.53
CA GLY A 49 -17.02 -10.50 2.89
C GLY A 49 -15.97 -10.59 4.00
N GLN A 50 -14.68 -10.59 3.67
CA GLN A 50 -13.59 -10.59 4.63
C GLN A 50 -13.05 -9.17 4.86
N CYS A 51 -12.66 -8.89 6.10
CA CYS A 51 -12.05 -7.63 6.50
C CYS A 51 -10.52 -7.71 6.40
N PHE A 52 -9.92 -6.65 5.83
CA PHE A 52 -8.49 -6.49 5.71
C PHE A 52 -8.05 -5.15 6.29
N ALA A 53 -6.78 -5.02 6.60
CA ALA A 53 -6.15 -3.75 6.91
C ALA A 53 -4.93 -3.53 6.01
N LYS A 54 -4.75 -2.30 5.54
CA LYS A 54 -3.48 -1.85 4.96
C LYS A 54 -2.68 -1.20 6.07
N LEU A 55 -1.56 -1.80 6.40
CA LEU A 55 -0.70 -1.42 7.52
C LEU A 55 0.58 -0.77 7.01
N ALA A 56 0.93 0.40 7.54
CA ALA A 56 2.23 1.01 7.35
C ALA A 56 3.20 0.57 8.45
N TYR A 57 4.41 0.28 8.05
CA TYR A 57 5.49 -0.13 8.96
C TYR A 57 5.90 0.99 9.92
N GLY A 58 5.91 0.68 11.20
CA GLY A 58 6.36 1.56 12.27
C GLY A 58 7.79 1.25 12.73
N SER A 59 8.59 2.28 12.97
CA SER A 59 9.97 2.18 13.44
C SER A 59 10.35 3.37 14.30
N SER A 60 11.18 3.15 15.31
CA SER A 60 11.86 4.22 16.06
C SER A 60 13.20 4.62 15.44
N ALA A 61 13.73 3.86 14.47
CA ALA A 61 14.97 4.18 13.80
C ALA A 61 14.81 5.36 12.85
N TYR A 62 15.77 6.26 12.83
CA TYR A 62 15.83 7.39 11.90
C TYR A 62 16.58 7.01 10.62
N GLY A 63 16.04 7.39 9.47
CA GLY A 63 16.68 7.22 8.18
C GLY A 63 16.17 8.28 7.20
N ALA A 64 16.97 8.63 6.20
CA ALA A 64 16.65 9.69 5.24
C ALA A 64 15.79 9.23 4.06
N SER A 65 15.65 7.92 3.85
CA SER A 65 15.16 7.30 2.61
C SER A 65 13.68 7.47 2.31
N ASN A 66 12.86 7.92 3.29
CA ASN A 66 11.40 8.04 3.15
C ASN A 66 10.88 9.44 3.50
N ARG A 67 11.74 10.45 3.44
CA ARG A 67 11.34 11.83 3.76
C ARG A 67 10.15 12.27 2.93
N GLY A 68 9.17 12.88 3.59
CA GLY A 68 7.96 13.38 2.96
C GLY A 68 6.81 12.37 2.85
N ARG A 69 7.07 11.06 3.06
CA ARG A 69 6.06 9.99 3.02
C ARG A 69 5.94 9.24 4.34
N GLU A 70 6.07 10.00 5.43
CA GLU A 70 6.08 9.48 6.80
C GLU A 70 5.14 10.28 7.70
N VAL A 71 4.48 9.58 8.60
CA VAL A 71 3.84 10.18 9.78
C VAL A 71 4.80 10.06 10.95
N LEU A 72 5.22 11.20 11.50
CA LEU A 72 6.20 11.29 12.59
C LEU A 72 5.50 11.59 13.91
N VAL A 73 5.51 10.63 14.82
CA VAL A 73 4.95 10.75 16.18
C VAL A 73 6.11 11.07 17.12
N ARG A 74 6.26 12.34 17.50
CA ARG A 74 7.42 12.82 18.27
C ARG A 74 7.07 13.54 19.57
N GLN A 75 5.89 14.16 19.63
CA GLN A 75 5.46 14.90 20.81
C GLN A 75 4.92 13.95 21.88
N ALA A 76 5.22 14.21 23.13
CA ALA A 76 4.82 13.34 24.25
C ALA A 76 3.30 13.05 24.30
N PRO A 77 2.39 14.03 24.10
CA PRO A 77 0.97 13.74 24.03
C PRO A 77 0.60 12.80 22.86
N SER A 78 1.17 13.04 21.67
CA SER A 78 0.93 12.19 20.49
C SER A 78 1.44 10.76 20.68
N ILE A 79 2.61 10.61 21.35
CA ILE A 79 3.18 9.29 21.67
C ILE A 79 2.23 8.53 22.60
N ALA A 80 1.72 9.21 23.64
CA ALA A 80 0.79 8.62 24.60
C ALA A 80 -0.54 8.21 23.91
N THR A 81 -1.13 9.10 23.11
CA THR A 81 -2.38 8.82 22.39
C THR A 81 -2.23 7.65 21.40
N ALA A 82 -1.07 7.56 20.73
CA ALA A 82 -0.77 6.47 19.80
C ALA A 82 -0.37 5.15 20.53
N GLY A 83 -0.35 5.11 21.85
CA GLY A 83 0.04 3.93 22.64
C GLY A 83 1.51 3.53 22.45
N LEU A 84 2.36 4.48 22.08
CA LEU A 84 3.77 4.24 21.83
C LEU A 84 4.60 4.54 23.09
N ASN A 85 5.75 3.89 23.21
CA ASN A 85 6.68 4.09 24.35
C ASN A 85 7.87 5.00 24.00
N ARG A 86 7.97 5.43 22.77
CA ARG A 86 9.07 6.30 22.26
C ARG A 86 8.68 7.00 20.96
N PRO A 87 9.40 8.06 20.57
CA PRO A 87 9.23 8.64 19.25
C PRO A 87 9.33 7.60 18.15
N SER A 88 8.38 7.63 17.24
CA SER A 88 8.28 6.64 16.15
C SER A 88 7.85 7.31 14.84
N ARG A 89 8.10 6.63 13.74
CA ARG A 89 7.66 7.02 12.40
C ARG A 89 6.94 5.87 11.73
N PHE A 90 5.88 6.19 11.00
CA PHE A 90 5.16 5.25 10.16
C PHE A 90 5.43 5.58 8.70
N THR A 91 6.02 4.64 7.98
CA THR A 91 6.45 4.81 6.58
C THR A 91 5.36 4.29 5.65
N LEU A 92 4.66 5.19 4.95
CA LEU A 92 3.50 4.85 4.12
C LEU A 92 3.89 4.02 2.89
N ASN A 93 5.08 4.24 2.33
CA ASN A 93 5.60 3.46 1.20
C ASN A 93 5.92 2.00 1.57
N ARG A 94 6.18 1.74 2.86
CA ARG A 94 6.40 0.39 3.38
C ARG A 94 5.12 -0.10 4.02
N SER A 95 4.17 -0.51 3.19
CA SER A 95 2.87 -0.98 3.65
C SER A 95 2.52 -2.34 3.04
N LEU A 96 1.66 -3.08 3.72
CA LEU A 96 1.10 -4.33 3.24
C LEU A 96 -0.40 -4.39 3.54
N VAL A 97 -1.14 -5.15 2.73
CA VAL A 97 -2.54 -5.48 2.97
C VAL A 97 -2.60 -6.87 3.58
N VAL A 98 -3.28 -7.00 4.71
CA VAL A 98 -3.35 -8.24 5.48
C VAL A 98 -4.78 -8.50 5.95
N SER A 99 -5.22 -9.76 5.94
CA SER A 99 -6.51 -10.16 6.52
C SER A 99 -6.50 -9.92 8.04
N LEU A 100 -7.60 -9.42 8.60
CA LEU A 100 -7.74 -9.28 10.06
C LEU A 100 -7.81 -10.63 10.80
N ALA A 101 -7.90 -11.75 10.08
CA ALA A 101 -7.75 -13.08 10.63
C ALA A 101 -6.28 -13.57 10.66
N HIS A 102 -5.32 -12.77 10.19
CA HIS A 102 -3.92 -13.18 10.12
C HIS A 102 -3.33 -13.34 11.54
N PRO A 103 -2.61 -14.45 11.83
CA PRO A 103 -2.06 -14.72 13.18
C PRO A 103 -0.94 -13.76 13.59
N GLY A 104 -0.46 -12.91 12.70
CA GLY A 104 0.53 -11.86 12.99
C GLY A 104 0.00 -10.66 13.76
N PHE A 105 -1.34 -10.55 13.96
CA PHE A 105 -1.90 -9.56 14.87
C PHE A 105 -1.66 -9.99 16.31
N GLU A 106 -0.95 -9.18 17.05
CA GLU A 106 -0.69 -9.41 18.47
C GLU A 106 -1.75 -8.71 19.31
N ALA A 107 -2.30 -9.46 20.25
CA ALA A 107 -3.22 -8.93 21.23
C ALA A 107 -2.51 -8.76 22.58
N GLU A 108 -2.48 -7.56 23.13
CA GLU A 108 -1.90 -7.34 24.47
C GLU A 108 -2.91 -7.59 25.58
N THR A 109 -4.16 -7.16 25.35
CA THR A 109 -5.21 -7.30 26.35
C THR A 109 -6.51 -7.70 25.65
N HIS A 110 -7.20 -8.71 26.18
CA HIS A 110 -8.53 -9.14 25.72
C HIS A 110 -8.67 -9.44 24.20
N GLY A 111 -7.60 -9.79 23.51
CA GLY A 111 -7.64 -10.15 22.10
C GLY A 111 -7.68 -8.97 21.13
N ASP A 112 -7.51 -7.73 21.58
CA ASP A 112 -7.46 -6.54 20.74
C ASP A 112 -6.00 -6.13 20.49
N PRO A 113 -5.53 -6.10 19.22
CA PRO A 113 -4.17 -5.72 18.88
C PRO A 113 -3.96 -4.20 18.85
N ARG A 114 -5.00 -3.39 19.02
CA ARG A 114 -4.89 -1.92 19.02
C ARG A 114 -4.20 -1.45 20.30
N ILE A 115 -3.24 -0.55 20.13
CA ILE A 115 -2.49 0.06 21.24
C ILE A 115 -2.78 1.55 21.40
N GLY A 116 -3.38 2.20 20.41
CA GLY A 116 -3.76 3.60 20.42
C GLY A 116 -4.20 4.09 19.06
N LEU A 117 -4.28 5.41 18.92
CA LEU A 117 -4.68 6.08 17.68
C LEU A 117 -3.88 7.37 17.47
N LEU A 118 -3.83 7.86 16.25
CA LEU A 118 -3.23 9.17 15.97
C LEU A 118 -4.12 10.28 16.52
N ASP A 119 -3.49 11.34 17.05
CA ASP A 119 -4.19 12.58 17.38
C ASP A 119 -4.67 13.31 16.09
N GLU A 120 -5.56 14.30 16.26
CA GLU A 120 -6.20 15.02 15.16
C GLU A 120 -5.18 15.61 14.17
N ARG A 121 -4.14 16.27 14.68
CA ARG A 121 -3.09 16.87 13.84
C ARG A 121 -2.34 15.84 13.00
N LEU A 122 -2.05 14.68 13.56
CA LEU A 122 -1.39 13.59 12.85
C LEU A 122 -2.34 12.88 11.88
N MET A 123 -3.63 12.83 12.20
CA MET A 123 -4.67 12.38 11.27
C MET A 123 -4.78 13.27 10.05
N GLU A 124 -4.79 14.59 10.22
CA GLU A 124 -4.76 15.54 9.09
C GLU A 124 -3.52 15.31 8.21
N ARG A 125 -2.35 15.13 8.85
CA ARG A 125 -1.11 14.81 8.13
C ARG A 125 -1.20 13.50 7.37
N LEU A 126 -1.79 12.47 7.96
CA LEU A 126 -2.02 11.18 7.32
C LEU A 126 -2.91 11.32 6.09
N HIS A 127 -4.03 12.04 6.21
CA HIS A 127 -4.95 12.28 5.09
C HIS A 127 -4.28 13.05 3.95
N ALA A 128 -3.51 14.10 4.25
CA ALA A 128 -2.76 14.85 3.25
C ALA A 128 -1.75 13.98 2.50
N LEU A 129 -1.00 13.14 3.22
CA LEU A 129 -0.05 12.21 2.61
C LEU A 129 -0.73 11.15 1.74
N ARG A 130 -1.85 10.61 2.18
CA ARG A 130 -2.62 9.64 1.38
C ARG A 130 -3.14 10.27 0.09
N ALA A 131 -3.69 11.48 0.16
CA ALA A 131 -4.16 12.21 -1.01
C ALA A 131 -3.01 12.48 -2.01
N GLN A 132 -1.85 12.92 -1.52
CA GLN A 132 -0.68 13.12 -2.35
C GLN A 132 -0.22 11.83 -3.03
N MET A 133 -0.13 10.73 -2.27
CA MET A 133 0.28 9.43 -2.82
C MET A 133 -0.71 8.91 -3.86
N GLN A 134 -2.01 9.15 -3.68
CA GLN A 134 -3.02 8.79 -4.67
C GLN A 134 -2.85 9.59 -5.96
N ALA A 135 -2.67 10.91 -5.85
CA ALA A 135 -2.43 11.76 -7.02
C ALA A 135 -1.16 11.34 -7.79
N ASP A 136 -0.06 11.05 -7.08
CA ASP A 136 1.18 10.53 -7.68
C ASP A 136 0.93 9.19 -8.43
N ALA A 137 0.12 8.31 -7.84
CA ALA A 137 -0.22 7.02 -8.44
C ALA A 137 -1.08 7.17 -9.71
N ASP A 138 -2.04 8.09 -9.70
CA ASP A 138 -2.91 8.39 -10.84
C ASP A 138 -2.09 8.97 -12.01
N ILE A 139 -1.22 9.93 -11.75
CA ILE A 139 -0.28 10.49 -12.75
C ILE A 139 0.59 9.37 -13.34
N ALA A 140 1.15 8.51 -12.50
CA ALA A 140 1.97 7.38 -12.96
C ALA A 140 1.16 6.36 -13.78
N ALA A 141 -0.13 6.16 -13.46
CA ALA A 141 -1.03 5.31 -14.22
C ALA A 141 -1.32 5.88 -15.62
N ASP A 142 -1.58 7.19 -15.72
CA ASP A 142 -1.81 7.88 -16.98
C ASP A 142 -0.58 7.84 -17.88
N HIS A 143 0.61 8.08 -17.35
CA HIS A 143 1.86 7.93 -18.08
C HIS A 143 2.06 6.49 -18.60
N ARG A 144 1.72 5.47 -17.80
CA ARG A 144 1.81 4.07 -18.27
C ARG A 144 0.81 3.78 -19.37
N ARG A 145 -0.41 4.35 -19.30
CA ARG A 145 -1.44 4.22 -20.34
C ARG A 145 -0.97 4.87 -21.63
N ALA A 146 -0.53 6.12 -21.59
CA ALA A 146 -0.02 6.84 -22.75
C ALA A 146 1.14 6.08 -23.46
N ARG A 147 2.11 5.56 -22.70
CA ARG A 147 3.20 4.74 -23.26
C ARG A 147 2.73 3.43 -23.88
N ARG A 148 1.66 2.82 -23.36
CA ARG A 148 1.07 1.62 -23.98
C ARG A 148 0.42 1.95 -25.31
N GLU A 149 -0.36 3.03 -25.38
CA GLU A 149 -1.03 3.51 -26.58
C GLU A 149 -0.03 3.88 -27.67
N GLU A 150 1.04 4.59 -27.32
CA GLU A 150 2.14 4.93 -28.23
C GLU A 150 2.80 3.69 -28.81
N ARG A 151 3.14 2.69 -27.96
CA ARG A 151 3.69 1.41 -28.45
C ARG A 151 2.72 0.65 -29.34
N HIS A 152 1.42 0.72 -29.08
CA HIS A 152 0.41 0.09 -29.92
C HIS A 152 0.33 0.75 -31.30
N ARG A 153 0.33 2.09 -31.35
CA ARG A 153 0.38 2.84 -32.61
C ARG A 153 1.62 2.50 -33.40
N TRP A 154 2.78 2.57 -32.79
CA TRP A 154 4.05 2.26 -33.47
C TRP A 154 4.10 0.84 -34.04
N ARG A 155 3.59 -0.14 -33.31
CA ARG A 155 3.46 -1.52 -33.79
C ARG A 155 2.45 -1.66 -34.94
N ALA A 156 1.36 -0.91 -34.91
CA ALA A 156 0.38 -0.91 -35.97
C ALA A 156 0.96 -0.32 -37.28
N GLU A 157 1.64 0.82 -37.17
CA GLU A 157 2.35 1.46 -38.27
C GLU A 157 3.43 0.55 -38.88
N GLY A 158 4.23 -0.10 -38.05
CA GLY A 158 5.23 -1.06 -38.48
C GLY A 158 4.62 -2.26 -39.23
N ARG A 159 3.47 -2.78 -38.77
CA ARG A 159 2.75 -3.86 -39.48
C ARG A 159 2.20 -3.37 -40.81
N ALA A 160 1.63 -2.16 -40.86
CA ALA A 160 1.11 -1.58 -42.09
C ALA A 160 2.22 -1.36 -43.13
N ALA A 161 3.37 -0.84 -42.70
CA ALA A 161 4.54 -0.68 -43.57
C ALA A 161 5.07 -2.03 -44.08
N ALA A 162 5.14 -3.03 -43.21
CA ALA A 162 5.57 -4.39 -43.61
C ALA A 162 4.59 -5.05 -44.62
N GLN A 163 3.28 -4.86 -44.43
CA GLN A 163 2.26 -5.32 -45.35
C GLN A 163 2.40 -4.63 -46.75
N HIS A 164 2.56 -3.30 -46.74
CA HIS A 164 2.76 -2.52 -47.94
C HIS A 164 4.00 -2.99 -48.72
N ASN A 165 5.14 -3.14 -48.05
CA ASN A 165 6.38 -3.63 -48.66
C ASN A 165 6.22 -5.04 -49.24
N ARG A 166 5.50 -5.93 -48.56
CA ARG A 166 5.21 -7.28 -49.06
C ARG A 166 4.37 -7.24 -50.31
N ALA A 167 3.34 -6.40 -50.37
CA ALA A 167 2.49 -6.22 -51.55
C ALA A 167 3.28 -5.72 -52.77
N LEU A 168 4.18 -4.75 -52.57
CA LEU A 168 5.07 -4.24 -53.61
C LEU A 168 6.01 -5.34 -54.18
N LEU A 169 6.57 -6.19 -53.35
CA LEU A 169 7.44 -7.28 -53.77
C LEU A 169 6.67 -8.35 -54.56
N GLN A 170 5.45 -8.67 -54.15
CA GLN A 170 4.59 -9.62 -54.86
C GLN A 170 4.14 -9.09 -56.23
N GLY A 171 3.75 -7.79 -56.28
CA GLY A 171 3.38 -7.16 -57.57
C GLY A 171 4.52 -7.13 -58.58
N ARG A 172 5.77 -6.95 -58.12
CA ARG A 172 6.96 -7.01 -59.03
C ARG A 172 7.26 -8.42 -59.53
N ALA A 173 7.02 -9.46 -58.72
CA ALA A 173 7.23 -10.85 -59.10
C ALA A 173 6.25 -11.28 -60.20
N VAL A 174 5.00 -10.82 -60.16
CA VAL A 174 3.99 -11.09 -61.19
C VAL A 174 4.32 -10.38 -62.52
N ALA A 175 4.83 -9.15 -62.48
CA ALA A 175 5.18 -8.39 -63.68
C ALA A 175 6.48 -8.87 -64.35
N GLY A 176 7.38 -9.53 -63.63
CA GLY A 176 8.65 -10.07 -64.18
C GLY A 176 8.57 -11.47 -64.75
N GLY A 177 7.45 -12.20 -64.54
CA GLY A 177 7.22 -13.56 -65.03
C GLY A 177 6.52 -13.66 -66.40
N ALA A 178 6.20 -12.54 -67.08
CA ALA A 178 5.55 -12.50 -68.38
C ALA A 178 6.53 -12.06 -69.45
N ARG A 179 7.56 -12.86 -69.69
CA ARG A 179 8.43 -12.76 -70.86
C ARG A 179 8.74 -14.18 -71.36
#